data_cd75f5168ef6f445526046f6ac677287
#
_entry.id   cd75f5168ef6f445526046f6ac677287
#
_cell.length_a   1.000
_cell.length_b   1.000
_cell.length_c   1.000
_cell.angle_alpha   90.00
_cell.angle_beta   90.00
_cell.angle_gamma   90.00
#
_symmetry.space_group_name_H-M   'P 1'
#
loop_
_entity.id
_entity.type
_entity.pdbx_description
1 polymer ?
#
loop_
_entity_poly.entity_id
_entity_poly.type
_entity_poly.pdbx_seq_one_letter_code
_entity_poly.pdbx_strand_id
1 'polypeptide(L)'
;MKNAQLEIEPGVIAYFDSYDARSNMGYRFSLEHFEDKKLISRLTAKSLKYDSLYQWTVIDYMIRDFDGMREHITEGSRKDTTLTIVPSDFLISVNDCETMTTPELNTYINRQKKRGIGNIQTFQIEYHKRFATIMAAFILTSIGASLSSRKIKGGMGMNIGIGLALSFSYILFMTVTSTFAINGYVSPAVAAWIPNIVYTFIAIFLYQKAPR
;
A
#
# COMPACT_ATOMS: atom_id res chain seq x y z
N MET A 1 -10.35 6.14 8.63
CA MET A 1 -8.94 5.70 8.70
C MET A 1 -8.44 5.82 10.13
N LYS A 2 -7.49 4.95 10.58
CA LYS A 2 -6.94 4.99 11.95
C LYS A 2 -5.40 5.01 11.88
N ASN A 3 -4.77 5.75 12.81
CA ASN A 3 -3.32 5.83 12.99
C ASN A 3 -2.56 6.23 11.70
N ALA A 4 -2.88 7.38 11.13
CA ALA A 4 -2.16 7.91 9.97
C ALA A 4 -1.01 8.82 10.41
N GLN A 5 0.20 8.49 9.98
CA GLN A 5 1.40 9.30 10.16
C GLN A 5 1.96 9.70 8.80
N LEU A 6 2.24 10.97 8.62
CA LEU A 6 2.64 11.56 7.36
C LEU A 6 3.76 12.57 7.56
N GLU A 7 4.82 12.50 6.78
CA GLU A 7 5.76 13.61 6.66
C GLU A 7 5.19 14.62 5.64
N ILE A 8 4.85 15.83 6.11
CA ILE A 8 4.26 16.89 5.28
C ILE A 8 5.35 17.64 4.53
N GLU A 9 6.42 17.97 5.25
CA GLU A 9 7.63 18.63 4.77
C GLU A 9 8.84 17.97 5.44
N PRO A 10 10.06 18.13 4.91
CA PRO A 10 11.24 17.58 5.54
C PRO A 10 11.34 17.98 7.03
N GLY A 11 11.25 16.99 7.92
CA GLY A 11 11.28 17.22 9.36
C GLY A 11 9.95 17.62 9.99
N VAL A 12 8.84 17.72 9.23
CA VAL A 12 7.50 18.04 9.77
C VAL A 12 6.58 16.82 9.64
N ILE A 13 6.25 16.22 10.77
CA ILE A 13 5.45 14.99 10.84
C ILE A 13 4.06 15.31 11.39
N ALA A 14 3.02 14.96 10.64
CA ALA A 14 1.64 15.00 11.09
C ALA A 14 1.16 13.60 11.47
N TYR A 15 0.41 13.52 12.53
CA TYR A 15 -0.24 12.31 13.00
C TYR A 15 -1.72 12.54 13.24
N PHE A 16 -2.56 11.58 12.80
CA PHE A 16 -3.99 11.51 13.09
C PHE A 16 -4.31 10.14 13.71
N ASP A 17 -4.98 10.14 14.83
CA ASP A 17 -5.50 8.89 15.39
C ASP A 17 -6.63 8.33 14.54
N SER A 18 -7.55 9.19 14.11
CA SER A 18 -8.63 8.83 13.21
C SER A 18 -9.07 10.01 12.34
N TYR A 19 -9.52 9.72 11.14
CA TYR A 19 -10.11 10.70 10.23
C TYR A 19 -11.45 10.18 9.70
N ASP A 20 -12.47 11.04 9.80
CA ASP A 20 -13.80 10.81 9.25
C ASP A 20 -13.98 11.64 7.96
N ALA A 21 -14.08 10.93 6.84
CA ALA A 21 -14.24 11.54 5.52
C ALA A 21 -15.61 12.20 5.30
N ARG A 22 -16.64 11.82 6.08
CA ARG A 22 -17.98 12.38 5.93
C ARG A 22 -18.09 13.78 6.55
N SER A 23 -17.44 13.95 7.69
CA SER A 23 -17.39 15.25 8.40
C SER A 23 -16.17 16.09 8.05
N ASN A 24 -15.23 15.55 7.26
CA ASN A 24 -13.90 16.14 6.98
C ASN A 24 -13.13 16.51 8.26
N MET A 25 -13.23 15.66 9.29
CA MET A 25 -12.60 15.89 10.60
C MET A 25 -11.58 14.82 10.95
N GLY A 26 -10.39 15.26 11.34
CA GLY A 26 -9.37 14.45 11.99
C GLY A 26 -9.46 14.59 13.50
N TYR A 27 -9.24 13.49 14.24
CA TYR A 27 -9.28 13.48 15.71
C TYR A 27 -7.91 13.10 16.26
N ARG A 28 -7.57 13.70 17.43
CA ARG A 28 -6.27 13.54 18.09
C ARG A 28 -5.12 13.80 17.12
N PHE A 29 -5.10 15.02 16.62
CA PHE A 29 -4.09 15.49 15.69
C PHE A 29 -2.82 15.90 16.44
N SER A 30 -1.66 15.54 15.92
CA SER A 30 -0.39 16.15 16.32
C SER A 30 0.44 16.52 15.09
N LEU A 31 1.13 17.64 15.19
CA LEU A 31 2.11 18.12 14.22
C LEU A 31 3.42 18.34 14.95
N GLU A 32 4.45 17.63 14.54
CA GLU A 32 5.76 17.65 15.15
C GLU A 32 6.78 18.23 14.17
N HIS A 33 7.54 19.21 14.62
CA HIS A 33 8.61 19.83 13.85
C HIS A 33 9.95 19.41 14.42
N PHE A 34 10.80 18.81 13.58
CA PHE A 34 12.13 18.35 13.92
C PHE A 34 13.17 19.15 13.12
N GLU A 35 14.22 19.62 13.80
CA GLU A 35 15.45 20.13 13.20
C GLU A 35 16.63 19.31 13.72
N ASP A 36 17.48 18.84 12.86
CA ASP A 36 18.65 18.00 13.19
C ASP A 36 18.31 16.84 14.15
N LYS A 37 17.14 16.17 13.93
CA LYS A 37 16.60 15.08 14.75
C LYS A 37 16.19 15.50 16.18
N LYS A 38 16.13 16.80 16.50
CA LYS A 38 15.59 17.32 17.73
C LYS A 38 14.18 17.84 17.51
N LEU A 39 13.29 17.56 18.44
CA LEU A 39 11.95 18.11 18.43
C LEU A 39 12.01 19.59 18.85
N ILE A 40 11.62 20.49 17.94
CA ILE A 40 11.62 21.93 18.18
C ILE A 40 10.23 22.41 18.58
N SER A 41 9.18 21.88 17.96
CA SER A 41 7.81 22.27 18.28
C SER A 41 6.87 21.07 18.12
N ARG A 42 5.86 21.01 18.97
CA ARG A 42 4.77 20.05 18.89
C ARG A 42 3.43 20.76 19.07
N LEU A 43 2.60 20.73 18.03
CA LEU A 43 1.20 21.09 18.11
C LEU A 43 0.38 19.83 18.36
N THR A 44 -0.45 19.83 19.39
CA THR A 44 -1.45 18.79 19.63
C THR A 44 -2.83 19.41 19.60
N ALA A 45 -3.82 18.72 19.04
CA ALA A 45 -5.19 19.19 18.97
C ALA A 45 -6.19 18.06 19.16
N LYS A 46 -7.33 18.39 19.73
CA LYS A 46 -8.44 17.44 19.88
C LYS A 46 -9.02 17.07 18.55
N SER A 47 -9.18 18.04 17.65
CA SER A 47 -9.67 17.82 16.29
C SER A 47 -9.08 18.82 15.30
N LEU A 48 -9.06 18.40 14.02
CA LEU A 48 -8.61 19.16 12.89
C LEU A 48 -9.65 19.05 11.78
N LYS A 49 -10.17 20.16 11.31
CA LYS A 49 -11.19 20.21 10.25
C LYS A 49 -10.56 20.65 8.94
N TYR A 50 -10.86 19.93 7.85
CA TYR A 50 -10.49 20.35 6.51
C TYR A 50 -11.54 21.32 5.96
N ASP A 51 -11.11 22.50 5.59
CA ASP A 51 -12.02 23.54 5.06
C ASP A 51 -11.93 23.68 3.54
N SER A 52 -10.72 23.81 2.99
CA SER A 52 -10.48 23.94 1.55
C SER A 52 -9.03 23.56 1.22
N LEU A 53 -8.63 23.67 -0.04
CA LEU A 53 -7.31 23.28 -0.52
C LEU A 53 -6.19 23.83 0.40
N TYR A 54 -5.48 22.93 1.08
CA TYR A 54 -4.42 23.19 2.05
C TYR A 54 -4.81 24.02 3.30
N GLN A 55 -6.09 24.39 3.46
CA GLN A 55 -6.56 25.11 4.63
C GLN A 55 -7.25 24.18 5.62
N TRP A 56 -6.80 24.26 6.86
CA TRP A 56 -7.27 23.45 7.96
C TRP A 56 -7.53 24.31 9.19
N THR A 57 -8.59 23.99 9.91
CA THR A 57 -8.89 24.60 11.21
C THR A 57 -8.56 23.62 12.32
N VAL A 58 -7.63 24.00 13.18
CA VAL A 58 -7.24 23.28 14.40
C VAL A 58 -8.17 23.69 15.54
N ILE A 59 -8.74 22.74 16.27
CA ILE A 59 -9.70 22.96 17.34
C ILE A 59 -9.18 22.36 18.64
N ASP A 60 -9.25 23.13 19.73
CA ASP A 60 -8.74 22.79 21.05
C ASP A 60 -7.27 22.36 20.98
N TYR A 61 -6.40 23.32 20.72
CA TYR A 61 -4.99 23.07 20.46
C TYR A 61 -4.07 23.52 21.59
N MET A 62 -2.94 22.85 21.69
CA MET A 62 -1.79 23.20 22.53
C MET A 62 -0.53 23.12 21.67
N ILE A 63 0.23 24.20 21.63
CA ILE A 63 1.55 24.26 20.99
C ILE A 63 2.59 24.25 22.10
N ARG A 64 3.60 23.41 21.96
CA ARG A 64 4.79 23.36 22.82
C ARG A 64 6.01 23.64 21.99
N ASP A 65 6.65 24.76 22.23
CA ASP A 65 7.91 25.13 21.60
C ASP A 65 9.04 24.85 22.58
N PHE A 66 10.07 24.12 22.13
CA PHE A 66 11.19 23.66 22.95
C PHE A 66 12.43 24.50 22.67
N ASP A 67 12.88 25.27 23.66
CA ASP A 67 14.14 26.00 23.60
C ASP A 67 15.10 25.45 24.69
N GLY A 68 15.88 24.45 24.31
CA GLY A 68 16.76 23.72 25.19
C GLY A 68 16.01 22.98 26.29
N MET A 69 16.12 23.44 27.54
CA MET A 69 15.40 22.90 28.71
C MET A 69 14.14 23.70 29.08
N ARG A 70 13.80 24.70 28.29
CA ARG A 70 12.60 25.51 28.53
C ARG A 70 11.53 25.15 27.53
N GLU A 71 10.28 25.09 27.99
CA GLU A 71 9.11 24.92 27.14
C GLU A 71 8.27 26.20 27.18
N HIS A 72 7.84 26.64 26.02
CA HIS A 72 6.82 27.68 25.90
C HIS A 72 5.52 27.03 25.44
N ILE A 73 4.44 27.18 26.22
CA ILE A 73 3.15 26.56 25.97
C ILE A 73 2.17 27.64 25.57
N THR A 74 1.54 27.44 24.41
CA THR A 74 0.45 28.29 23.90
C THR A 74 -0.79 27.42 23.68
N GLU A 75 -1.90 27.79 24.30
CA GLU A 75 -3.18 27.09 24.15
C GLU A 75 -4.23 27.98 23.50
N GLY A 76 -5.17 27.37 22.78
CA GLY A 76 -6.28 28.10 22.20
C GLY A 76 -7.39 27.18 21.72
N SER A 77 -8.59 27.75 21.54
CA SER A 77 -9.77 27.01 21.13
C SER A 77 -9.83 26.79 19.62
N ARG A 78 -9.30 27.71 18.82
CA ARG A 78 -9.35 27.63 17.35
C ARG A 78 -8.16 28.37 16.72
N LYS A 79 -7.57 27.73 15.69
CA LYS A 79 -6.50 28.32 14.87
C LYS A 79 -6.62 27.81 13.42
N ASP A 80 -6.67 28.72 12.47
CA ASP A 80 -6.58 28.38 11.06
C ASP A 80 -5.12 28.23 10.68
N THR A 81 -4.81 27.15 9.96
CA THR A 81 -3.44 26.78 9.57
C THR A 81 -3.42 26.25 8.14
N THR A 82 -2.30 26.43 7.48
CA THR A 82 -2.08 25.88 6.12
C THR A 82 -1.19 24.66 6.25
N LEU A 83 -1.70 23.48 5.83
CA LEU A 83 -0.93 22.25 5.78
C LEU A 83 -0.89 21.77 4.33
N THR A 84 0.29 21.43 3.82
CA THR A 84 0.50 20.95 2.44
C THR A 84 -0.03 19.54 2.18
N ILE A 85 -1.08 19.14 2.90
CA ILE A 85 -1.78 17.87 2.76
C ILE A 85 -3.26 18.10 2.45
N VAL A 86 -3.83 17.15 1.73
CA VAL A 86 -5.28 17.06 1.47
C VAL A 86 -5.79 15.69 1.92
N PRO A 87 -7.08 15.55 2.26
CA PRO A 87 -7.63 14.27 2.72
C PRO A 87 -7.39 13.11 1.76
N SER A 88 -7.35 13.33 0.47
CA SER A 88 -7.01 12.31 -0.53
C SER A 88 -5.59 11.74 -0.39
N ASP A 89 -4.69 12.44 0.28
CA ASP A 89 -3.31 11.95 0.43
C ASP A 89 -3.20 10.79 1.43
N PHE A 90 -4.14 10.68 2.37
CA PHE A 90 -4.13 9.65 3.41
C PHE A 90 -5.41 8.80 3.50
N LEU A 91 -6.48 9.17 2.77
CA LEU A 91 -7.74 8.42 2.78
C LEU A 91 -7.76 7.23 1.82
N ILE A 92 -6.82 7.15 0.89
CA ILE A 92 -6.80 6.07 -0.09
C ILE A 92 -6.48 4.76 0.61
N SER A 93 -7.48 3.90 0.69
CA SER A 93 -7.33 2.55 1.21
C SER A 93 -6.72 1.64 0.14
N VAL A 94 -6.18 0.50 0.55
CA VAL A 94 -5.67 -0.52 -0.39
C VAL A 94 -6.77 -0.97 -1.37
N ASN A 95 -8.03 -1.02 -0.91
CA ASN A 95 -9.17 -1.37 -1.75
C ASN A 95 -9.44 -0.31 -2.84
N ASP A 96 -9.18 0.97 -2.55
CA ASP A 96 -9.36 2.04 -3.53
C ASP A 96 -8.32 1.97 -4.64
N CYS A 97 -7.15 1.35 -4.38
CA CYS A 97 -6.12 1.14 -5.41
C CYS A 97 -6.57 0.22 -6.53
N GLU A 98 -7.46 -0.72 -6.24
CA GLU A 98 -8.01 -1.62 -7.26
C GLU A 98 -8.83 -0.86 -8.31
N THR A 99 -9.44 0.26 -7.92
CA THR A 99 -10.24 1.13 -8.80
C THR A 99 -9.42 2.12 -9.61
N MET A 100 -8.18 2.40 -9.18
CA MET A 100 -7.28 3.32 -9.88
C MET A 100 -6.73 2.75 -11.18
N THR A 101 -6.56 3.59 -12.17
CA THR A 101 -5.80 3.22 -13.37
C THR A 101 -4.32 3.03 -13.03
N THR A 102 -3.61 2.21 -13.82
CA THR A 102 -2.18 1.95 -13.60
C THR A 102 -1.30 3.21 -13.57
N PRO A 103 -1.50 4.22 -14.46
CA PRO A 103 -0.76 5.48 -14.40
C PRO A 103 -1.06 6.29 -13.12
N GLU A 104 -2.33 6.33 -12.69
CA GLU A 104 -2.74 7.02 -11.45
C GLU A 104 -2.10 6.39 -10.23
N LEU A 105 -2.13 5.05 -10.15
CA LEU A 105 -1.49 4.31 -9.07
C LEU A 105 0.02 4.56 -9.02
N ASN A 106 0.70 4.59 -10.16
CA ASN A 106 2.14 4.89 -10.22
C ASN A 106 2.43 6.34 -9.76
N THR A 107 1.61 7.30 -10.18
CA THR A 107 1.74 8.70 -9.75
C THR A 107 1.53 8.83 -8.24
N TYR A 108 0.52 8.13 -7.71
CA TYR A 108 0.24 8.06 -6.28
C TYR A 108 1.41 7.46 -5.50
N ILE A 109 1.94 6.30 -5.93
CA ILE A 109 3.12 5.65 -5.32
C ILE A 109 4.30 6.60 -5.27
N ASN A 110 4.60 7.29 -6.37
CA ASN A 110 5.73 8.21 -6.43
C ASN A 110 5.55 9.42 -5.50
N ARG A 111 4.33 9.95 -5.37
CA ARG A 111 4.00 11.03 -4.43
C ARG A 111 4.18 10.56 -2.98
N GLN A 112 3.65 9.38 -2.63
CA GLN A 112 3.76 8.83 -1.28
C GLN A 112 5.21 8.47 -0.90
N LYS A 113 6.00 7.98 -1.87
CA LYS A 113 7.43 7.69 -1.67
C LYS A 113 8.23 8.96 -1.32
N LYS A 114 7.91 10.09 -1.96
CA LYS A 114 8.55 11.38 -1.66
C LYS A 114 8.18 11.91 -0.27
N ARG A 115 7.02 11.51 0.27
CA ARG A 115 6.51 11.92 1.59
C ARG A 115 6.87 10.95 2.72
N GLY A 116 7.70 9.93 2.48
CA GLY A 116 8.17 9.01 3.53
C GLY A 116 7.11 8.13 4.17
N ILE A 117 5.94 7.93 3.52
CA ILE A 117 4.83 7.16 4.11
C ILE A 117 5.18 5.68 4.19
N GLY A 118 5.12 5.11 5.41
CA GLY A 118 5.62 3.79 5.74
C GLY A 118 4.90 2.58 5.14
N ASN A 119 3.70 2.71 4.55
CA ASN A 119 2.93 1.58 4.03
C ASN A 119 2.87 1.52 2.50
N ILE A 120 3.94 1.93 1.85
CA ILE A 120 4.00 2.02 0.39
C ILE A 120 4.11 0.64 -0.29
N GLN A 121 4.61 -0.38 0.43
CA GLN A 121 4.84 -1.72 -0.11
C GLN A 121 3.56 -2.34 -0.68
N THR A 122 2.44 -2.18 0.01
CA THR A 122 1.15 -2.73 -0.43
C THR A 122 0.72 -2.15 -1.77
N PHE A 123 0.88 -0.84 -1.98
CA PHE A 123 0.56 -0.17 -3.24
C PHE A 123 1.50 -0.59 -4.38
N GLN A 124 2.79 -0.77 -4.07
CA GLN A 124 3.78 -1.27 -5.04
C GLN A 124 3.51 -2.71 -5.44
N ILE A 125 3.07 -3.57 -4.51
CA ILE A 125 2.69 -4.95 -4.82
C ILE A 125 1.49 -4.94 -5.77
N GLU A 126 0.46 -4.14 -5.50
CA GLU A 126 -0.71 -4.06 -6.37
C GLU A 126 -0.34 -3.60 -7.79
N TYR A 127 0.57 -2.63 -7.91
CA TYR A 127 1.11 -2.18 -9.19
C TYR A 127 1.79 -3.31 -9.96
N HIS A 128 2.72 -4.04 -9.34
CA HIS A 128 3.44 -5.14 -9.99
C HIS A 128 2.56 -6.35 -10.25
N LYS A 129 1.60 -6.63 -9.37
CA LYS A 129 0.64 -7.73 -9.48
C LYS A 129 -0.22 -7.62 -10.76
N ARG A 130 -0.59 -6.41 -11.18
CA ARG A 130 -1.35 -6.20 -12.43
C ARG A 130 -0.63 -6.79 -13.64
N PHE A 131 0.65 -6.51 -13.79
CA PHE A 131 1.47 -7.06 -14.87
C PHE A 131 1.74 -8.55 -14.68
N ALA A 132 2.03 -8.97 -13.46
CA ALA A 132 2.27 -10.37 -13.13
C ALA A 132 1.04 -11.24 -13.41
N THR A 133 -0.17 -10.76 -13.16
CA THR A 133 -1.43 -11.49 -13.43
C THR A 133 -1.67 -11.71 -14.92
N ILE A 134 -1.31 -10.74 -15.79
CA ILE A 134 -1.41 -10.91 -17.25
C ILE A 134 -0.50 -12.08 -17.70
N MET A 135 0.73 -12.10 -17.23
CA MET A 135 1.67 -13.20 -17.54
C MET A 135 1.21 -14.54 -16.94
N ALA A 136 0.64 -14.52 -15.74
CA ALA A 136 0.07 -15.71 -15.10
C ALA A 136 -1.02 -16.35 -15.96
N ALA A 137 -1.87 -15.56 -16.61
CA ALA A 137 -2.92 -16.08 -17.49
C ALA A 137 -2.33 -16.92 -18.64
N PHE A 138 -1.26 -16.44 -19.28
CA PHE A 138 -0.58 -17.20 -20.33
C PHE A 138 0.08 -18.48 -19.81
N ILE A 139 0.75 -18.40 -18.65
CA ILE A 139 1.43 -19.53 -18.02
C ILE A 139 0.42 -20.61 -17.64
N LEU A 140 -0.65 -20.24 -16.93
CA LEU A 140 -1.67 -21.20 -16.49
C LEU A 140 -2.46 -21.80 -17.65
N THR A 141 -2.73 -21.02 -18.70
CA THR A 141 -3.35 -21.54 -19.94
C THR A 141 -2.44 -22.57 -20.63
N SER A 142 -1.14 -22.29 -20.70
CA SER A 142 -0.16 -23.24 -21.28
C SER A 142 -0.06 -24.53 -20.47
N ILE A 143 -0.14 -24.43 -19.12
CA ILE A 143 -0.22 -25.61 -18.23
C ILE A 143 -1.48 -26.40 -18.52
N GLY A 144 -2.64 -25.73 -18.54
CA GLY A 144 -3.93 -26.38 -18.82
C GLY A 144 -3.97 -27.08 -20.16
N ALA A 145 -3.50 -26.45 -21.26
CA ALA A 145 -3.39 -27.00 -22.57
C ALA A 145 -2.45 -28.23 -22.59
N SER A 146 -1.30 -28.14 -21.95
CA SER A 146 -0.33 -29.25 -21.86
C SER A 146 -0.87 -30.45 -21.08
N LEU A 147 -1.68 -30.23 -20.06
CA LEU A 147 -2.32 -31.29 -19.27
C LEU A 147 -3.44 -31.96 -20.04
N SER A 148 -4.28 -31.16 -20.72
CA SER A 148 -5.42 -31.69 -21.47
C SER A 148 -5.02 -32.51 -22.72
N SER A 149 -3.84 -32.25 -23.29
CA SER A 149 -3.31 -32.99 -24.43
C SER A 149 -2.85 -34.43 -24.09
N ARG A 150 -2.69 -34.75 -22.79
CA ARG A 150 -2.20 -36.05 -22.34
C ARG A 150 -3.33 -37.03 -22.08
N LYS A 151 -3.19 -38.23 -22.66
CA LYS A 151 -4.01 -39.38 -22.29
C LYS A 151 -3.49 -40.00 -21.00
N ILE A 152 -4.18 -39.80 -19.88
CA ILE A 152 -3.85 -40.36 -18.58
C ILE A 152 -4.83 -41.51 -18.26
N LYS A 153 -4.34 -42.58 -17.62
CA LYS A 153 -5.16 -43.73 -17.18
C LYS A 153 -6.32 -43.36 -16.25
N GLY A 154 -6.30 -42.17 -15.63
CA GLY A 154 -7.36 -41.64 -14.74
C GLY A 154 -8.49 -40.89 -15.44
N GLY A 155 -8.49 -40.81 -16.80
CA GLY A 155 -9.50 -40.11 -17.57
C GLY A 155 -9.42 -38.59 -17.49
N MET A 156 -10.41 -37.90 -18.07
CA MET A 156 -10.48 -36.43 -18.15
C MET A 156 -10.53 -35.75 -16.78
N GLY A 157 -11.16 -36.39 -15.79
CA GLY A 157 -11.29 -35.84 -14.43
C GLY A 157 -9.94 -35.65 -13.72
N MET A 158 -8.97 -36.53 -13.93
CA MET A 158 -7.63 -36.41 -13.35
C MET A 158 -6.89 -35.17 -13.86
N ASN A 159 -6.95 -34.92 -15.18
CA ASN A 159 -6.31 -33.73 -15.78
C ASN A 159 -6.93 -32.44 -15.29
N ILE A 160 -8.26 -32.39 -15.16
CA ILE A 160 -8.97 -31.24 -14.59
C ILE A 160 -8.56 -31.03 -13.10
N GLY A 161 -8.52 -32.09 -12.31
CA GLY A 161 -8.11 -32.04 -10.91
C GLY A 161 -6.69 -31.50 -10.71
N ILE A 162 -5.72 -31.98 -11.50
CA ILE A 162 -4.33 -31.49 -11.47
C ILE A 162 -4.24 -30.03 -11.90
N GLY A 163 -4.95 -29.63 -12.97
CA GLY A 163 -4.98 -28.26 -13.44
C GLY A 163 -5.54 -27.29 -12.39
N LEU A 164 -6.63 -27.69 -11.74
CA LEU A 164 -7.25 -26.90 -10.65
C LEU A 164 -6.34 -26.80 -9.42
N ALA A 165 -5.68 -27.90 -9.02
CA ALA A 165 -4.73 -27.91 -7.91
C ALA A 165 -3.54 -26.98 -8.19
N LEU A 166 -2.99 -27.00 -9.41
CA LEU A 166 -1.90 -26.11 -9.82
C LEU A 166 -2.34 -24.65 -9.81
N SER A 167 -3.54 -24.32 -10.32
CA SER A 167 -4.06 -22.96 -10.30
C SER A 167 -4.28 -22.46 -8.88
N PHE A 168 -4.84 -23.29 -8.01
CA PHE A 168 -5.03 -22.94 -6.59
C PHE A 168 -3.69 -22.74 -5.87
N SER A 169 -2.72 -23.62 -6.09
CA SER A 169 -1.39 -23.49 -5.51
C SER A 169 -0.65 -22.24 -6.02
N TYR A 170 -0.89 -21.80 -7.26
CA TYR A 170 -0.39 -20.52 -7.78
C TYR A 170 -0.93 -19.33 -6.95
N ILE A 171 -2.25 -19.29 -6.71
CA ILE A 171 -2.90 -18.24 -5.95
C ILE A 171 -2.36 -18.19 -4.52
N LEU A 172 -2.21 -19.35 -3.86
CA LEU A 172 -1.62 -19.44 -2.54
C LEU A 172 -0.17 -18.92 -2.53
N PHE A 173 0.62 -19.33 -3.51
CA PHE A 173 2.01 -18.89 -3.59
C PHE A 173 2.12 -17.38 -3.82
N MET A 174 1.29 -16.80 -4.68
CA MET A 174 1.20 -15.36 -4.89
C MET A 174 0.82 -14.61 -3.60
N THR A 175 -0.12 -15.15 -2.83
CA THR A 175 -0.56 -14.55 -1.57
C THR A 175 0.57 -14.58 -0.52
N VAL A 176 1.26 -15.71 -0.40
CA VAL A 176 2.39 -15.87 0.53
C VAL A 176 3.53 -14.90 0.18
N THR A 177 3.97 -14.86 -1.09
CA THR A 177 5.05 -13.95 -1.52
C THR A 177 4.69 -12.49 -1.34
N SER A 178 3.43 -12.11 -1.60
CA SER A 178 2.91 -10.76 -1.36
C SER A 178 2.97 -10.40 0.13
N THR A 179 2.60 -11.32 1.02
CA THR A 179 2.67 -11.10 2.47
C THR A 179 4.11 -10.86 2.94
N PHE A 180 5.08 -11.62 2.41
CA PHE A 180 6.50 -11.37 2.71
C PHE A 180 6.97 -9.99 2.26
N ALA A 181 6.48 -9.49 1.12
CA ALA A 181 6.83 -8.16 0.65
C ALA A 181 6.17 -7.04 1.47
N ILE A 182 4.91 -7.23 1.91
CA ILE A 182 4.23 -6.27 2.80
C ILE A 182 5.01 -6.09 4.11
N ASN A 183 5.55 -7.19 4.64
CA ASN A 183 6.36 -7.18 5.86
C ASN A 183 7.82 -6.72 5.63
N GLY A 184 8.18 -6.32 4.41
CA GLY A 184 9.50 -5.76 4.08
C GLY A 184 10.63 -6.76 3.90
N TYR A 185 10.36 -8.08 3.93
CA TYR A 185 11.40 -9.12 3.75
C TYR A 185 11.89 -9.24 2.32
N VAL A 186 11.04 -8.91 1.35
CA VAL A 186 11.32 -9.03 -0.09
C VAL A 186 10.83 -7.78 -0.81
N SER A 187 11.52 -7.37 -1.87
CA SER A 187 11.02 -6.22 -2.65
C SER A 187 9.69 -6.55 -3.35
N PRO A 188 8.75 -5.58 -3.44
CA PRO A 188 7.44 -5.78 -4.05
C PRO A 188 7.47 -6.33 -5.48
N ALA A 189 8.43 -5.86 -6.29
CA ALA A 189 8.62 -6.36 -7.65
C ALA A 189 8.99 -7.85 -7.66
N VAL A 190 10.00 -8.24 -6.87
CA VAL A 190 10.46 -9.64 -6.80
C VAL A 190 9.34 -10.54 -6.30
N ALA A 191 8.61 -10.16 -5.25
CA ALA A 191 7.51 -10.96 -4.70
C ALA A 191 6.39 -11.22 -5.72
N ALA A 192 6.06 -10.24 -6.56
CA ALA A 192 5.03 -10.39 -7.60
C ALA A 192 5.49 -11.31 -8.76
N TRP A 193 6.81 -11.38 -9.06
CA TRP A 193 7.32 -12.12 -10.19
C TRP A 193 7.80 -13.55 -9.86
N ILE A 194 8.18 -13.85 -8.60
CA ILE A 194 8.62 -15.19 -8.17
C ILE A 194 7.62 -16.29 -8.57
N PRO A 195 6.30 -16.19 -8.30
CA PRO A 195 5.37 -17.22 -8.69
C PRO A 195 5.35 -17.46 -10.19
N ASN A 196 5.39 -16.41 -11.00
CA ASN A 196 5.42 -16.52 -12.45
C ASN A 196 6.66 -17.25 -12.97
N ILE A 197 7.82 -16.97 -12.39
CA ILE A 197 9.07 -17.64 -12.75
C ILE A 197 8.96 -19.14 -12.46
N VAL A 198 8.55 -19.52 -11.26
CA VAL A 198 8.41 -20.93 -10.86
C VAL A 198 7.42 -21.66 -11.75
N TYR A 199 6.24 -21.06 -11.96
CA TYR A 199 5.20 -21.69 -12.80
C TYR A 199 5.54 -21.71 -14.29
N THR A 200 6.38 -20.80 -14.78
CA THR A 200 6.94 -20.86 -16.14
C THR A 200 7.81 -22.12 -16.30
N PHE A 201 8.65 -22.45 -15.34
CA PHE A 201 9.42 -23.70 -15.38
C PHE A 201 8.52 -24.93 -15.38
N ILE A 202 7.45 -24.93 -14.57
CA ILE A 202 6.45 -26.02 -14.57
C ILE A 202 5.75 -26.10 -15.92
N ALA A 203 5.36 -24.98 -16.52
CA ALA A 203 4.73 -24.94 -17.84
C ALA A 203 5.62 -25.52 -18.95
N ILE A 204 6.90 -25.11 -18.96
CA ILE A 204 7.89 -25.61 -19.93
C ILE A 204 8.08 -27.14 -19.74
N PHE A 205 8.23 -27.61 -18.53
CA PHE A 205 8.36 -29.03 -18.22
C PHE A 205 7.15 -29.84 -18.68
N LEU A 206 5.94 -29.37 -18.43
CA LEU A 206 4.71 -30.00 -18.85
C LEU A 206 4.55 -29.97 -20.38
N TYR A 207 4.90 -28.88 -21.02
CA TYR A 207 4.85 -28.73 -22.45
C TYR A 207 5.82 -29.70 -23.18
N GLN A 208 7.04 -29.84 -22.72
CA GLN A 208 8.04 -30.76 -23.26
C GLN A 208 7.61 -32.23 -23.15
N LYS A 209 6.83 -32.57 -22.13
CA LYS A 209 6.29 -33.92 -21.93
C LYS A 209 4.92 -34.12 -22.57
N ALA A 210 4.33 -33.13 -23.22
CA ALA A 210 3.11 -33.30 -23.94
C ALA A 210 3.37 -34.17 -25.22
N PRO A 211 2.47 -35.13 -25.58
CA PRO A 211 2.63 -35.91 -26.76
C PRO A 211 2.52 -35.01 -28.01
N ARG A 212 3.48 -35.16 -28.92
CA ARG A 212 3.48 -34.52 -30.21
C ARG A 212 2.61 -35.34 -31.18
#